data_e56a106407788ce207a449bc91c3402e
#
_entry.id   e56a106407788ce207a449bc91c3402e
#
_cell.length_a   1.000
_cell.length_b   1.000
_cell.length_c   1.000
_cell.angle_alpha   90.00
_cell.angle_beta   90.00
_cell.angle_gamma   90.00
#
_symmetry.space_group_name_H-M   'P 1'
#
loop_
_entity.id
_entity.type
_entity.pdbx_description
1 polymer ?
#
loop_
_entity_poly.entity_id
_entity_poly.type
_entity_poly.pdbx_seq_one_letter_code
_entity_poly.pdbx_strand_id
1 'polypeptide(L)'
;MFQEYDVIVVGAGHAGCEAAAASANMGSSVLLITMNMQTIAQMSCNPAMGGIAKGQIVREIDALGGYSGIVSDASMIQFRMLNRSKGPAMWSPRTQNDRMLFALKWRELLEKTERVDFYQDMVRQIVIENGKAAGVITGLGHTIKSKAVVLTNGTFLNGIIHIGEKKLGGGRVAERAAEGLTEQLVALGFQSDRLKTGTPPRVDGRSLDYSKMEEQKGDEQIGGFSYLKTPKPSQQCSCWITYTSSKVHEILKTGFDRSPMYTGRIEGTGPRYCPSIEDKINRFAERERHQLFVEPEGWNTVEVYVNGFSTSLPEEVQYEALSKVPGFERVKFFRPGYAIEYDYFPPTQLNYSLETKQVDNLFFAGQINGTTGYEEAACQGLMAGINAHLKTKHTAPLILKRSEAYIGVLIDDLISKGTQEPYRMFTSRAEFRTLLRQDNADLRLTELSYRLGLASQERMEGVLKKKDAVNDVKSFLSEMAIEPSEINSYFSAIDNALISEKQKVEKILLRPNIKIKDLVNHIPKLHSALSQYDPEVLEQAEIQIKYQVYINKEQEMVLKMRQLEDLEIPEQFDFQRIISLGAEAREKLNKIRPRTLGQASRISGINPTDVQILMVYMGR
;
A
#
# COMPACT_ATOMS: atom_id res chain seq x y z
N MET A 1 -6.55 17.51 32.68
CA MET A 1 -6.13 16.14 32.46
C MET A 1 -5.39 16.05 31.12
N PHE A 2 -5.97 16.59 30.04
CA PHE A 2 -5.31 16.62 28.73
C PHE A 2 -4.77 18.02 28.42
N GLN A 3 -3.59 18.08 27.82
CA GLN A 3 -3.07 19.29 27.19
C GLN A 3 -3.73 19.49 25.82
N GLU A 4 -3.53 20.63 25.19
CA GLU A 4 -3.85 20.83 23.79
C GLU A 4 -2.74 20.20 22.93
N TYR A 5 -3.13 19.42 21.90
CA TYR A 5 -2.22 18.77 20.98
C TYR A 5 -2.15 19.51 19.64
N ASP A 6 -1.03 19.38 18.93
CA ASP A 6 -0.97 19.85 17.55
C ASP A 6 -1.85 18.96 16.65
N VAL A 7 -1.75 17.63 16.82
CA VAL A 7 -2.49 16.66 16.01
C VAL A 7 -3.11 15.57 16.90
N ILE A 8 -4.39 15.28 16.71
CA ILE A 8 -5.03 14.08 17.25
C ILE A 8 -5.22 13.08 16.09
N VAL A 9 -4.74 11.83 16.28
CA VAL A 9 -4.96 10.72 15.36
C VAL A 9 -5.95 9.74 15.97
N VAL A 10 -7.06 9.48 15.27
CA VAL A 10 -8.14 8.60 15.72
C VAL A 10 -8.05 7.26 15.03
N GLY A 11 -7.72 6.21 15.79
CA GLY A 11 -7.48 4.86 15.31
C GLY A 11 -5.98 4.55 15.18
N ALA A 12 -5.55 3.42 15.74
CA ALA A 12 -4.15 2.97 15.70
C ALA A 12 -3.96 1.76 14.78
N GLY A 13 -4.62 1.75 13.60
CA GLY A 13 -4.31 0.84 12.50
C GLY A 13 -3.07 1.32 11.73
N HIS A 14 -2.77 0.67 10.59
CA HIS A 14 -1.59 1.01 9.77
C HIS A 14 -1.54 2.50 9.38
N ALA A 15 -2.69 3.09 9.03
CA ALA A 15 -2.77 4.52 8.71
C ALA A 15 -2.51 5.40 9.94
N GLY A 16 -3.13 5.08 11.08
CA GLY A 16 -2.96 5.89 12.30
C GLY A 16 -1.55 5.82 12.86
N CYS A 17 -0.91 4.66 12.79
CA CYS A 17 0.48 4.49 13.24
C CYS A 17 1.44 5.35 12.41
N GLU A 18 1.32 5.32 11.08
CA GLU A 18 2.15 6.16 10.21
C GLU A 18 1.85 7.65 10.37
N ALA A 19 0.56 8.02 10.52
CA ALA A 19 0.17 9.43 10.71
C ALA A 19 0.74 9.99 12.03
N ALA A 20 0.65 9.23 13.11
CA ALA A 20 1.18 9.63 14.41
C ALA A 20 2.70 9.76 14.37
N ALA A 21 3.40 8.75 13.85
CA ALA A 21 4.85 8.76 13.73
C ALA A 21 5.34 9.93 12.86
N ALA A 22 4.74 10.15 11.69
CA ALA A 22 5.15 11.21 10.78
C ALA A 22 4.95 12.61 11.41
N SER A 23 3.77 12.89 11.97
CA SER A 23 3.50 14.18 12.61
C SER A 23 4.45 14.46 13.77
N ALA A 24 4.72 13.46 14.60
CA ALA A 24 5.58 13.58 15.77
C ALA A 24 7.06 13.78 15.39
N ASN A 25 7.57 12.98 14.43
CA ASN A 25 8.94 13.11 13.94
C ASN A 25 9.21 14.46 13.28
N MET A 26 8.20 15.10 12.72
CA MET A 26 8.28 16.49 12.21
C MET A 26 8.14 17.54 13.31
N GLY A 27 7.90 17.15 14.57
CA GLY A 27 7.92 18.04 15.75
C GLY A 27 6.55 18.45 16.28
N SER A 28 5.43 17.87 15.83
CA SER A 28 4.12 18.06 16.43
C SER A 28 3.96 17.26 17.73
N SER A 29 3.21 17.83 18.70
CA SER A 29 2.66 17.04 19.81
C SER A 29 1.46 16.25 19.29
N VAL A 30 1.48 14.93 19.48
CA VAL A 30 0.48 14.00 18.90
C VAL A 30 -0.19 13.18 19.98
N LEU A 31 -1.53 13.11 19.95
CA LEU A 31 -2.29 12.13 20.71
C LEU A 31 -2.85 11.06 19.78
N LEU A 32 -2.42 9.81 19.96
CA LEU A 32 -2.97 8.66 19.27
C LEU A 32 -4.06 8.00 20.13
N ILE A 33 -5.31 8.09 19.69
CA ILE A 33 -6.46 7.51 20.38
C ILE A 33 -6.86 6.20 19.72
N THR A 34 -6.95 5.12 20.51
CA THR A 34 -7.37 3.80 20.03
C THR A 34 -8.30 3.12 21.02
N MET A 35 -9.24 2.34 20.51
CA MET A 35 -10.14 1.56 21.36
C MET A 35 -9.42 0.43 22.11
N ASN A 36 -8.28 -0.03 21.59
CA ASN A 36 -7.53 -1.14 22.20
C ASN A 36 -6.02 -1.01 21.94
N MET A 37 -5.27 -0.73 22.99
CA MET A 37 -3.80 -0.63 22.95
C MET A 37 -3.10 -1.95 22.58
N GLN A 38 -3.75 -3.10 22.76
CA GLN A 38 -3.16 -4.41 22.45
C GLN A 38 -3.22 -4.74 20.97
N THR A 39 -4.00 -3.98 20.19
CA THR A 39 -4.25 -4.25 18.75
C THR A 39 -3.72 -3.16 17.83
N ILE A 40 -2.76 -2.35 18.33
CA ILE A 40 -2.05 -1.33 17.51
C ILE A 40 -1.44 -2.02 16.29
N ALA A 41 -1.70 -1.48 15.10
CA ALA A 41 -1.24 -1.98 13.80
C ALA A 41 -1.51 -3.47 13.53
N GLN A 42 -2.50 -4.08 14.18
CA GLN A 42 -2.79 -5.49 14.01
C GLN A 42 -3.16 -5.83 12.56
N MET A 43 -2.50 -6.86 12.02
CA MET A 43 -2.83 -7.44 10.71
C MET A 43 -4.13 -8.23 10.80
N SER A 44 -5.26 -7.62 10.50
CA SER A 44 -6.60 -8.22 10.65
C SER A 44 -6.92 -9.27 9.58
N CYS A 45 -6.26 -9.19 8.43
CA CYS A 45 -6.42 -10.10 7.30
C CYS A 45 -5.15 -10.92 7.09
N ASN A 46 -4.61 -10.98 5.89
CA ASN A 46 -3.38 -11.69 5.56
C ASN A 46 -2.18 -11.14 6.36
N PRO A 47 -1.38 -11.99 7.06
CA PRO A 47 -0.18 -11.56 7.77
C PRO A 47 1.02 -11.34 6.82
N ALA A 48 0.85 -10.48 5.82
CA ALA A 48 1.86 -10.17 4.82
C ALA A 48 1.87 -8.70 4.43
N MET A 49 3.06 -8.20 4.11
CA MET A 49 3.26 -6.84 3.59
C MET A 49 3.87 -6.89 2.19
N GLY A 50 3.52 -5.90 1.36
CA GLY A 50 4.03 -5.76 0.01
C GLY A 50 3.33 -6.64 -1.02
N GLY A 51 4.07 -7.08 -2.04
CA GLY A 51 3.53 -7.71 -3.23
C GLY A 51 3.34 -6.73 -4.38
N ILE A 52 2.69 -7.16 -5.46
CA ILE A 52 2.62 -6.41 -6.73
C ILE A 52 2.08 -5.00 -6.51
N ALA A 53 2.85 -3.99 -6.91
CA ALA A 53 2.66 -2.55 -6.69
C ALA A 53 2.71 -2.10 -5.22
N LYS A 54 2.38 -2.96 -4.29
CA LYS A 54 2.34 -2.65 -2.85
C LYS A 54 3.74 -2.62 -2.24
N GLY A 55 4.63 -3.51 -2.70
CA GLY A 55 6.04 -3.47 -2.31
C GLY A 55 6.71 -2.13 -2.67
N GLN A 56 6.34 -1.53 -3.81
CA GLN A 56 6.78 -0.21 -4.19
C GLN A 56 6.30 0.85 -3.19
N ILE A 57 5.03 0.79 -2.77
CA ILE A 57 4.47 1.72 -1.78
C ILE A 57 5.21 1.61 -0.44
N VAL A 58 5.49 0.39 0.06
CA VAL A 58 6.23 0.23 1.32
C VAL A 58 7.64 0.80 1.24
N ARG A 59 8.33 0.61 0.11
CA ARG A 59 9.65 1.21 -0.15
C ARG A 59 9.57 2.74 -0.20
N GLU A 60 8.49 3.32 -0.75
CA GLU A 60 8.26 4.76 -0.77
C GLU A 60 7.94 5.32 0.63
N ILE A 61 7.12 4.60 1.42
CA ILE A 61 6.89 4.92 2.83
C ILE A 61 8.21 4.97 3.61
N ASP A 62 9.06 3.96 3.45
CA ASP A 62 10.36 3.91 4.11
C ASP A 62 11.30 5.04 3.66
N ALA A 63 11.36 5.32 2.34
CA ALA A 63 12.15 6.42 1.78
C ALA A 63 11.72 7.80 2.33
N LEU A 64 10.43 7.97 2.62
CA LEU A 64 9.87 9.16 3.26
C LEU A 64 10.05 9.18 4.78
N GLY A 65 10.67 8.16 5.38
CA GLY A 65 10.90 8.11 6.83
C GLY A 65 9.80 7.45 7.66
N GLY A 66 8.80 6.80 7.00
CA GLY A 66 7.79 5.99 7.67
C GLY A 66 8.35 4.68 8.23
N TYR A 67 7.58 4.01 9.06
CA TYR A 67 8.03 2.86 9.85
C TYR A 67 7.57 1.50 9.32
N SER A 68 6.58 1.45 8.41
CA SER A 68 6.04 0.17 7.88
C SER A 68 7.09 -0.76 7.29
N GLY A 69 8.10 -0.22 6.60
CA GLY A 69 9.22 -0.99 6.04
C GLY A 69 10.08 -1.62 7.15
N ILE A 70 10.46 -0.83 8.14
CA ILE A 70 11.29 -1.26 9.30
C ILE A 70 10.57 -2.36 10.09
N VAL A 71 9.28 -2.15 10.38
CA VAL A 71 8.47 -3.12 11.14
C VAL A 71 8.26 -4.41 10.36
N SER A 72 8.03 -4.30 9.05
CA SER A 72 7.88 -5.47 8.18
C SER A 72 9.15 -6.30 8.16
N ASP A 73 10.32 -5.66 8.06
CA ASP A 73 11.61 -6.37 8.09
C ASP A 73 11.87 -7.02 9.45
N ALA A 74 11.58 -6.32 10.55
CA ALA A 74 11.80 -6.80 11.90
C ALA A 74 10.89 -7.96 12.34
N SER A 75 9.75 -8.13 11.66
CA SER A 75 8.75 -9.15 11.96
C SER A 75 8.59 -10.21 10.86
N MET A 76 9.40 -10.16 9.79
CA MET A 76 9.27 -11.09 8.69
C MET A 76 9.62 -12.53 9.09
N ILE A 77 8.83 -13.45 8.58
CA ILE A 77 9.07 -14.90 8.67
C ILE A 77 9.41 -15.51 7.31
N GLN A 78 9.09 -14.81 6.20
CA GLN A 78 9.49 -15.19 4.85
C GLN A 78 9.60 -13.94 3.97
N PHE A 79 10.58 -13.95 3.06
CA PHE A 79 10.77 -12.92 2.04
C PHE A 79 10.71 -13.50 0.63
N ARG A 80 10.05 -12.78 -0.29
CA ARG A 80 10.06 -13.08 -1.72
C ARG A 80 10.08 -11.79 -2.56
N MET A 81 10.92 -11.78 -3.59
CA MET A 81 10.84 -10.77 -4.65
C MET A 81 9.95 -11.28 -5.77
N LEU A 82 8.74 -10.74 -5.87
CA LEU A 82 7.78 -11.13 -6.90
C LEU A 82 8.13 -10.53 -8.27
N ASN A 83 7.71 -11.19 -9.34
CA ASN A 83 7.88 -10.75 -10.73
C ASN A 83 9.34 -10.57 -11.19
N ARG A 84 10.31 -11.29 -10.64
CA ARG A 84 11.72 -11.20 -11.07
C ARG A 84 11.89 -11.41 -12.57
N SER A 85 11.13 -12.30 -13.20
CA SER A 85 11.18 -12.57 -14.64
C SER A 85 10.63 -11.45 -15.52
N LYS A 86 9.89 -10.48 -14.94
CA LYS A 86 9.24 -9.38 -15.68
C LYS A 86 10.05 -8.09 -15.72
N GLY A 87 11.25 -8.09 -15.17
CA GLY A 87 12.14 -6.95 -15.13
C GLY A 87 11.92 -5.98 -13.96
N PRO A 88 12.88 -5.04 -13.74
CA PRO A 88 12.96 -4.19 -12.53
C PRO A 88 11.73 -3.33 -12.28
N ALA A 89 11.07 -2.84 -13.33
CA ALA A 89 9.84 -2.04 -13.21
C ALA A 89 8.67 -2.80 -12.56
N MET A 90 8.74 -4.14 -12.55
CA MET A 90 7.69 -5.01 -12.02
C MET A 90 8.12 -5.75 -10.75
N TRP A 91 9.39 -5.67 -10.35
CA TRP A 91 9.87 -6.29 -9.12
C TRP A 91 9.16 -5.71 -7.93
N SER A 92 8.67 -6.60 -7.08
CA SER A 92 7.85 -6.18 -5.93
C SER A 92 8.20 -7.05 -4.72
N PRO A 93 8.85 -6.49 -3.69
CA PRO A 93 9.15 -7.22 -2.47
C PRO A 93 7.85 -7.56 -1.73
N ARG A 94 7.82 -8.75 -1.13
CA ARG A 94 6.76 -9.24 -0.27
C ARG A 94 7.35 -9.97 0.92
N THR A 95 6.87 -9.65 2.11
CA THR A 95 7.15 -10.40 3.33
C THR A 95 5.90 -11.09 3.83
N GLN A 96 6.07 -12.32 4.32
CA GLN A 96 5.15 -12.91 5.27
C GLN A 96 5.64 -12.52 6.66
N ASN A 97 4.76 -12.11 7.55
CA ASN A 97 5.14 -11.54 8.84
C ASN A 97 4.56 -12.36 10.01
N ASP A 98 5.27 -12.38 11.11
CA ASP A 98 4.70 -12.78 12.39
C ASP A 98 3.74 -11.67 12.83
N ARG A 99 2.46 -12.01 12.88
CA ARG A 99 1.37 -11.07 13.14
C ARG A 99 1.46 -10.41 14.51
N MET A 100 1.83 -11.19 15.53
CA MET A 100 1.95 -10.68 16.91
C MET A 100 3.19 -9.80 17.02
N LEU A 101 4.30 -10.25 16.46
CA LEU A 101 5.56 -9.50 16.47
C LEU A 101 5.43 -8.19 15.67
N PHE A 102 4.69 -8.18 14.56
CA PHE A 102 4.43 -6.98 13.78
C PHE A 102 3.73 -5.89 14.63
N ALA A 103 2.65 -6.25 15.31
CA ALA A 103 1.95 -5.34 16.21
C ALA A 103 2.82 -4.86 17.38
N LEU A 104 3.58 -5.78 17.97
CA LEU A 104 4.52 -5.46 19.05
C LEU A 104 5.60 -4.48 18.59
N LYS A 105 6.21 -4.71 17.43
CA LYS A 105 7.26 -3.83 16.88
C LYS A 105 6.73 -2.45 16.53
N TRP A 106 5.52 -2.33 16.00
CA TRP A 106 4.87 -1.04 15.82
C TRP A 106 4.69 -0.29 17.13
N ARG A 107 4.15 -0.97 18.13
CA ARG A 107 3.94 -0.38 19.46
C ARG A 107 5.26 0.08 20.08
N GLU A 108 6.31 -0.77 20.05
CA GLU A 108 7.65 -0.42 20.56
C GLU A 108 8.23 0.83 19.89
N LEU A 109 8.06 0.97 18.56
CA LEU A 109 8.54 2.14 17.83
C LEU A 109 7.76 3.40 18.18
N LEU A 110 6.43 3.31 18.24
CA LEU A 110 5.60 4.45 18.60
C LEU A 110 5.84 4.93 20.04
N GLU A 111 6.02 4.00 21.00
CA GLU A 111 6.35 4.32 22.39
C GLU A 111 7.76 4.95 22.55
N LYS A 112 8.67 4.71 21.58
CA LYS A 112 9.98 5.35 21.51
C LYS A 112 9.97 6.66 20.71
N THR A 113 8.90 6.92 19.97
CA THR A 113 8.79 8.16 19.18
C THR A 113 8.43 9.30 20.12
N GLU A 114 9.33 10.27 20.25
CA GLU A 114 9.08 11.46 21.06
C GLU A 114 7.81 12.17 20.61
N ARG A 115 7.10 12.80 21.56
CA ARG A 115 5.89 13.60 21.32
C ARG A 115 4.65 12.80 20.89
N VAL A 116 4.65 11.47 21.00
CA VAL A 116 3.46 10.64 20.82
C VAL A 116 2.92 10.25 22.18
N ASP A 117 1.75 10.74 22.52
CA ASP A 117 0.97 10.31 23.67
C ASP A 117 -0.11 9.32 23.20
N PHE A 118 -0.53 8.44 24.10
CA PHE A 118 -1.55 7.41 23.82
C PHE A 118 -2.74 7.60 24.73
N TYR A 119 -3.93 7.35 24.18
CA TYR A 119 -5.14 7.27 25.00
C TYR A 119 -6.04 6.14 24.51
N GLN A 120 -6.45 5.26 25.44
CA GLN A 120 -7.34 4.16 25.12
C GLN A 120 -8.79 4.55 25.37
N ASP A 121 -9.47 4.93 24.32
CA ASP A 121 -10.92 5.21 24.31
C ASP A 121 -11.45 5.19 22.88
N MET A 122 -12.78 5.22 22.73
CA MET A 122 -13.44 5.44 21.45
C MET A 122 -13.69 6.95 21.25
N VAL A 123 -13.43 7.48 20.06
CA VAL A 123 -13.85 8.82 19.68
C VAL A 123 -15.27 8.76 19.13
N ARG A 124 -16.17 9.56 19.69
CA ARG A 124 -17.58 9.62 19.27
C ARG A 124 -17.92 10.83 18.44
N GLN A 125 -17.21 11.94 18.66
CA GLN A 125 -17.48 13.21 17.95
C GLN A 125 -16.20 13.98 17.70
N ILE A 126 -16.22 14.82 16.68
CA ILE A 126 -15.21 15.83 16.38
C ILE A 126 -15.73 17.17 16.90
N VAL A 127 -14.89 17.90 17.62
CA VAL A 127 -15.17 19.28 18.02
C VAL A 127 -14.99 20.16 16.79
N ILE A 128 -16.04 20.89 16.41
CA ILE A 128 -16.00 21.83 15.29
C ILE A 128 -16.16 23.23 15.81
N GLU A 129 -15.18 24.10 15.53
CA GLU A 129 -15.20 25.50 15.87
C GLU A 129 -14.97 26.36 14.61
N ASN A 130 -15.90 27.23 14.26
CA ASN A 130 -15.80 28.09 13.07
C ASN A 130 -15.49 27.34 11.75
N GLY A 131 -16.11 26.15 11.53
CA GLY A 131 -15.90 25.32 10.35
C GLY A 131 -14.60 24.54 10.34
N LYS A 132 -13.86 24.49 11.45
CA LYS A 132 -12.58 23.78 11.58
C LYS A 132 -12.66 22.71 12.65
N ALA A 133 -11.96 21.61 12.45
CA ALA A 133 -11.75 20.61 13.49
C ALA A 133 -10.81 21.22 14.57
N ALA A 134 -11.28 21.21 15.82
CA ALA A 134 -10.60 21.78 16.98
C ALA A 134 -10.36 20.76 18.10
N GLY A 135 -10.61 19.47 17.85
CA GLY A 135 -10.43 18.39 18.81
C GLY A 135 -11.45 17.27 18.64
N VAL A 136 -11.57 16.45 19.67
CA VAL A 136 -12.47 15.30 19.71
C VAL A 136 -13.18 15.18 21.06
N ILE A 137 -14.33 14.48 21.04
CA ILE A 137 -15.03 14.02 22.25
C ILE A 137 -14.95 12.49 22.30
N THR A 138 -14.45 11.97 23.41
CA THR A 138 -14.26 10.54 23.62
C THR A 138 -15.52 9.85 24.17
N GLY A 139 -15.51 8.51 24.19
CA GLY A 139 -16.59 7.70 24.74
C GLY A 139 -16.83 7.92 26.23
N LEU A 140 -15.80 8.25 26.98
CA LEU A 140 -15.87 8.63 28.40
C LEU A 140 -16.29 10.09 28.62
N GLY A 141 -16.59 10.84 27.55
CA GLY A 141 -17.06 12.23 27.62
C GLY A 141 -15.97 13.28 27.75
N HIS A 142 -14.69 12.93 27.56
CA HIS A 142 -13.60 13.91 27.58
C HIS A 142 -13.53 14.69 26.27
N THR A 143 -13.52 16.02 26.38
CA THR A 143 -13.19 16.91 25.26
C THR A 143 -11.68 17.15 25.24
N ILE A 144 -11.01 16.76 24.16
CA ILE A 144 -9.56 16.92 23.98
C ILE A 144 -9.33 17.83 22.78
N LYS A 145 -8.64 18.94 23.01
CA LYS A 145 -8.38 19.97 21.98
C LYS A 145 -7.17 19.65 21.13
N SER A 146 -7.24 20.00 19.84
CA SER A 146 -6.11 19.95 18.92
C SER A 146 -6.27 20.93 17.77
N LYS A 147 -5.14 21.24 17.10
CA LYS A 147 -5.12 22.09 15.91
C LYS A 147 -5.54 21.36 14.63
N ALA A 148 -5.37 20.03 14.59
CA ALA A 148 -5.79 19.18 13.48
C ALA A 148 -6.22 17.80 13.98
N VAL A 149 -7.10 17.12 13.23
CA VAL A 149 -7.59 15.76 13.51
C VAL A 149 -7.41 14.90 12.26
N VAL A 150 -6.85 13.70 12.45
CA VAL A 150 -6.71 12.67 11.39
C VAL A 150 -7.57 11.47 11.74
N LEU A 151 -8.57 11.15 10.91
CA LEU A 151 -9.44 9.98 11.06
C LEU A 151 -8.89 8.79 10.29
N THR A 152 -8.69 7.68 11.00
CA THR A 152 -8.15 6.43 10.43
C THR A 152 -8.93 5.20 10.90
N ASN A 153 -10.24 5.26 10.85
CA ASN A 153 -11.18 4.36 11.53
C ASN A 153 -11.20 2.91 11.00
N GLY A 154 -10.54 2.61 9.88
CA GLY A 154 -10.49 1.24 9.33
C GLY A 154 -11.88 0.71 8.99
N THR A 155 -12.20 -0.51 9.48
CA THR A 155 -13.49 -1.18 9.28
C THR A 155 -14.46 -0.97 10.46
N PHE A 156 -14.23 0.03 11.31
CA PHE A 156 -14.94 0.16 12.58
C PHE A 156 -16.17 1.07 12.54
N LEU A 157 -16.24 2.03 11.57
CA LEU A 157 -17.40 2.93 11.47
C LEU A 157 -18.67 2.13 11.15
N ASN A 158 -19.58 2.07 12.11
CA ASN A 158 -20.83 1.30 12.03
C ASN A 158 -20.59 -0.13 11.51
N GLY A 159 -19.48 -0.75 11.94
CA GLY A 159 -19.02 -2.05 11.48
C GLY A 159 -20.00 -3.18 11.81
N ILE A 160 -20.30 -4.04 10.85
CA ILE A 160 -21.17 -5.21 10.99
C ILE A 160 -20.45 -6.44 10.43
N ILE A 161 -20.28 -7.46 11.26
CA ILE A 161 -19.72 -8.75 10.89
C ILE A 161 -20.85 -9.69 10.47
N HIS A 162 -20.68 -10.37 9.34
CA HIS A 162 -21.62 -11.33 8.79
C HIS A 162 -21.01 -12.73 8.68
N ILE A 163 -21.69 -13.74 9.25
CA ILE A 163 -21.36 -15.17 9.14
C ILE A 163 -22.68 -15.91 8.87
N GLY A 164 -22.91 -16.31 7.62
CA GLY A 164 -24.21 -16.84 7.22
C GLY A 164 -25.33 -15.86 7.56
N GLU A 165 -26.26 -16.32 8.37
CA GLU A 165 -27.43 -15.53 8.80
C GLU A 165 -27.16 -14.65 10.02
N LYS A 166 -26.00 -14.82 10.68
CA LYS A 166 -25.65 -14.09 11.90
C LYS A 166 -25.09 -12.70 11.55
N LYS A 167 -25.59 -11.67 12.26
CA LYS A 167 -25.08 -10.29 12.24
C LYS A 167 -24.54 -9.95 13.62
N LEU A 168 -23.29 -9.48 13.69
CA LEU A 168 -22.63 -9.09 14.94
C LEU A 168 -22.08 -7.67 14.77
N GLY A 169 -22.41 -6.75 15.67
CA GLY A 169 -21.82 -5.41 15.67
C GLY A 169 -20.33 -5.48 16.00
N GLY A 170 -19.49 -4.87 15.16
CA GLY A 170 -18.05 -4.85 15.40
C GLY A 170 -17.25 -4.51 14.16
N GLY A 171 -16.09 -3.92 14.36
CA GLY A 171 -15.13 -3.63 13.28
C GLY A 171 -14.20 -4.81 12.99
N ARG A 172 -14.06 -5.72 13.94
CA ARG A 172 -13.31 -6.98 13.89
C ARG A 172 -13.91 -7.93 14.93
N VAL A 173 -13.72 -9.25 14.73
CA VAL A 173 -14.23 -10.25 15.72
C VAL A 173 -13.74 -9.90 17.12
N ALA A 174 -14.66 -9.90 18.09
CA ALA A 174 -14.48 -9.54 19.49
C ALA A 174 -14.13 -8.06 19.77
N GLU A 175 -14.25 -7.17 18.79
CA GLU A 175 -14.07 -5.73 18.98
C GLU A 175 -15.33 -4.96 18.57
N ARG A 176 -15.69 -3.94 19.35
CA ARG A 176 -16.90 -3.12 19.15
C ARG A 176 -16.80 -2.28 17.87
N ALA A 177 -17.94 -1.92 17.31
CA ALA A 177 -18.04 -0.89 16.27
C ALA A 177 -17.79 0.51 16.87
N ALA A 178 -17.34 1.45 16.03
CA ALA A 178 -17.31 2.87 16.36
C ALA A 178 -18.58 3.53 15.82
N GLU A 179 -19.35 4.14 16.72
CA GLU A 179 -20.66 4.73 16.43
C GLU A 179 -20.63 6.23 16.76
N GLY A 180 -21.46 7.02 16.08
CA GLY A 180 -21.65 8.46 16.30
C GLY A 180 -20.86 9.35 15.32
N LEU A 181 -19.68 8.93 14.86
CA LEU A 181 -18.86 9.73 13.93
C LEU A 181 -19.47 9.83 12.53
N THR A 182 -20.00 8.75 11.99
CA THR A 182 -20.64 8.77 10.66
C THR A 182 -21.82 9.71 10.64
N GLU A 183 -22.69 9.63 11.63
CA GLU A 183 -23.88 10.45 11.77
C GLU A 183 -23.52 11.95 11.86
N GLN A 184 -22.49 12.26 12.63
CA GLN A 184 -21.98 13.65 12.74
C GLN A 184 -21.41 14.14 11.40
N LEU A 185 -20.59 13.34 10.73
CA LEU A 185 -20.01 13.73 9.44
C LEU A 185 -21.08 13.92 8.37
N VAL A 186 -22.09 13.06 8.33
CA VAL A 186 -23.24 13.23 7.42
C VAL A 186 -24.01 14.52 7.74
N ALA A 187 -24.23 14.83 9.01
CA ALA A 187 -24.86 16.09 9.43
C ALA A 187 -24.01 17.33 9.06
N LEU A 188 -22.69 17.21 8.94
CA LEU A 188 -21.77 18.24 8.44
C LEU A 188 -21.73 18.32 6.90
N GLY A 189 -22.54 17.53 6.18
CA GLY A 189 -22.64 17.54 4.72
C GLY A 189 -21.74 16.54 3.98
N PHE A 190 -21.05 15.65 4.68
CA PHE A 190 -20.32 14.56 4.02
C PHE A 190 -21.25 13.51 3.44
N GLN A 191 -20.92 13.03 2.24
CA GLN A 191 -21.54 11.85 1.68
C GLN A 191 -20.84 10.61 2.26
N SER A 192 -21.61 9.63 2.71
CA SER A 192 -21.12 8.32 3.14
C SER A 192 -21.78 7.22 2.32
N ASP A 193 -21.13 6.08 2.24
CA ASP A 193 -21.65 4.86 1.64
C ASP A 193 -21.04 3.66 2.36
N ARG A 194 -21.42 2.43 2.00
CA ARG A 194 -20.94 1.22 2.65
C ARG A 194 -20.06 0.40 1.72
N LEU A 195 -18.97 -0.12 2.28
CA LEU A 195 -18.11 -1.09 1.63
C LEU A 195 -18.04 -2.38 2.45
N LYS A 196 -17.71 -3.46 1.77
CA LYS A 196 -17.55 -4.78 2.37
C LYS A 196 -16.15 -5.33 2.07
N THR A 197 -15.56 -5.96 3.05
CA THR A 197 -14.38 -6.83 2.87
C THR A 197 -14.62 -8.16 3.58
N GLY A 198 -13.68 -9.10 3.48
CA GLY A 198 -13.82 -10.40 4.11
C GLY A 198 -12.48 -11.00 4.50
N THR A 199 -12.53 -11.99 5.38
CA THR A 199 -11.38 -12.75 5.83
C THR A 199 -11.70 -14.26 5.80
N PRO A 200 -10.73 -15.13 5.50
CA PRO A 200 -10.91 -16.58 5.58
C PRO A 200 -10.86 -17.11 7.01
N PRO A 201 -11.21 -18.38 7.21
CA PRO A 201 -11.03 -19.08 8.48
C PRO A 201 -9.57 -19.05 8.95
N ARG A 202 -9.38 -19.13 10.27
CA ARG A 202 -8.11 -19.48 10.90
C ARG A 202 -8.21 -20.90 11.40
N VAL A 203 -7.16 -21.67 11.14
CA VAL A 203 -7.12 -23.10 11.43
C VAL A 203 -5.90 -23.49 12.26
N ASP A 204 -6.01 -24.61 12.97
CA ASP A 204 -4.89 -25.21 13.70
C ASP A 204 -3.96 -25.94 12.72
N GLY A 205 -2.76 -25.42 12.50
CA GLY A 205 -1.76 -26.00 11.61
C GLY A 205 -1.35 -27.45 11.98
N ARG A 206 -1.49 -27.84 13.25
CA ARG A 206 -1.23 -29.23 13.72
C ARG A 206 -2.26 -30.24 13.20
N SER A 207 -3.41 -29.76 12.75
CA SER A 207 -4.48 -30.58 12.18
C SER A 207 -4.36 -30.79 10.67
N LEU A 208 -3.37 -30.13 10.03
CA LEU A 208 -3.15 -30.16 8.59
C LEU A 208 -2.13 -31.24 8.19
N ASP A 209 -2.32 -31.82 7.02
CA ASP A 209 -1.39 -32.77 6.40
C ASP A 209 -0.62 -32.05 5.26
N TYR A 210 0.52 -31.47 5.60
CA TYR A 210 1.36 -30.73 4.66
C TYR A 210 1.98 -31.60 3.56
N SER A 211 2.03 -32.92 3.72
CA SER A 211 2.54 -33.83 2.68
C SER A 211 1.68 -33.84 1.42
N LYS A 212 0.44 -33.38 1.51
CA LYS A 212 -0.50 -33.25 0.39
C LYS A 212 -0.51 -31.87 -0.26
N MET A 213 0.39 -30.99 0.13
CA MET A 213 0.47 -29.60 -0.33
C MET A 213 1.82 -29.34 -0.98
N GLU A 214 1.86 -28.36 -1.87
CA GLU A 214 3.10 -27.88 -2.50
C GLU A 214 3.77 -26.85 -1.58
N GLU A 215 5.03 -27.12 -1.19
CA GLU A 215 5.80 -26.21 -0.37
C GLU A 215 6.26 -24.99 -1.16
N GLN A 216 6.02 -23.79 -0.63
CA GLN A 216 6.49 -22.53 -1.19
C GLN A 216 7.50 -21.87 -0.24
N LYS A 217 8.79 -22.05 -0.56
CA LYS A 217 9.91 -21.45 0.19
C LYS A 217 10.07 -19.96 -0.10
N GLY A 218 10.70 -19.27 0.82
CA GLY A 218 11.21 -17.91 0.59
C GLY A 218 12.41 -17.87 -0.36
N ASP A 219 12.79 -16.67 -0.79
CA ASP A 219 13.99 -16.48 -1.60
C ASP A 219 15.25 -16.80 -0.78
N GLU A 220 16.27 -17.41 -1.38
CA GLU A 220 17.54 -17.72 -0.71
C GLU A 220 18.24 -16.44 -0.21
N GLN A 221 18.21 -15.39 -1.02
CA GLN A 221 18.68 -14.08 -0.63
C GLN A 221 17.54 -13.27 0.00
N ILE A 222 17.59 -13.14 1.32
CA ILE A 222 16.59 -12.40 2.07
C ILE A 222 16.83 -10.90 1.85
N GLY A 223 15.90 -10.27 1.12
CA GLY A 223 15.82 -8.83 0.96
C GLY A 223 15.11 -8.15 2.14
N GLY A 224 14.59 -6.96 1.91
CA GLY A 224 13.79 -6.19 2.87
C GLY A 224 13.13 -4.99 2.21
N PHE A 225 12.38 -4.26 3.02
CA PHE A 225 11.76 -3.00 2.59
C PHE A 225 12.57 -1.78 2.99
N SER A 226 13.18 -1.79 4.18
CA SER A 226 13.88 -0.61 4.67
C SER A 226 15.21 -0.40 3.96
N TYR A 227 15.53 0.86 3.69
CA TYR A 227 16.85 1.30 3.23
C TYR A 227 17.86 1.44 4.40
N LEU A 228 17.37 1.36 5.64
CA LEU A 228 18.21 1.23 6.82
C LEU A 228 18.61 -0.24 7.03
N LYS A 229 19.68 -0.47 7.76
CA LYS A 229 20.08 -1.83 8.16
C LYS A 229 19.09 -2.38 9.17
N THR A 230 18.25 -3.30 8.73
CA THR A 230 17.29 -4.01 9.58
C THR A 230 17.75 -5.45 9.86
N PRO A 231 17.47 -6.00 11.05
CA PRO A 231 17.74 -7.41 11.33
C PRO A 231 16.98 -8.31 10.34
N LYS A 232 17.64 -9.35 9.85
CA LYS A 232 17.02 -10.36 8.98
C LYS A 232 16.97 -11.69 9.70
N PRO A 233 15.92 -12.51 9.51
CA PRO A 233 15.84 -13.82 10.13
C PRO A 233 16.91 -14.75 9.56
N SER A 234 17.49 -15.60 10.42
CA SER A 234 18.46 -16.63 10.01
C SER A 234 17.80 -17.82 9.28
N GLN A 235 16.50 -18.01 9.48
CA GLN A 235 15.68 -19.05 8.87
C GLN A 235 14.39 -18.43 8.35
N GLN A 236 13.71 -19.11 7.44
CA GLN A 236 12.42 -18.68 6.92
C GLN A 236 11.37 -19.79 7.11
N CYS A 237 10.12 -19.39 7.37
CA CYS A 237 8.99 -20.29 7.34
C CYS A 237 8.52 -20.51 5.90
N SER A 238 8.12 -21.74 5.57
CA SER A 238 7.46 -22.02 4.31
C SER A 238 5.97 -21.68 4.38
N CYS A 239 5.40 -21.24 3.25
CA CYS A 239 3.97 -21.32 3.00
C CYS A 239 3.69 -22.58 2.16
N TRP A 240 2.43 -23.00 2.09
CA TRP A 240 2.04 -24.14 1.27
C TRP A 240 0.90 -23.77 0.33
N ILE A 241 0.79 -24.51 -0.75
CA ILE A 241 -0.24 -24.34 -1.77
C ILE A 241 -1.07 -25.61 -1.84
N THR A 242 -2.38 -25.45 -1.85
CA THR A 242 -3.35 -26.50 -2.15
C THR A 242 -4.47 -25.94 -3.02
N TYR A 243 -5.45 -26.76 -3.36
CA TYR A 243 -6.50 -26.37 -4.31
C TYR A 243 -7.87 -26.85 -3.83
N THR A 244 -8.91 -26.09 -4.12
CA THR A 244 -10.29 -26.56 -4.06
C THR A 244 -10.54 -27.59 -5.19
N SER A 245 -11.66 -28.27 -5.15
CA SER A 245 -12.14 -29.19 -6.17
C SER A 245 -13.64 -28.97 -6.44
N SER A 246 -14.17 -29.58 -7.50
CA SER A 246 -15.61 -29.55 -7.81
C SER A 246 -16.45 -29.99 -6.60
N LYS A 247 -16.01 -31.00 -5.85
CA LYS A 247 -16.69 -31.45 -4.62
C LYS A 247 -16.74 -30.35 -3.54
N VAL A 248 -15.66 -29.60 -3.37
CA VAL A 248 -15.62 -28.43 -2.45
C VAL A 248 -16.59 -27.37 -2.92
N HIS A 249 -16.65 -27.11 -4.24
CA HIS A 249 -17.56 -26.12 -4.82
C HIS A 249 -19.03 -26.51 -4.64
N GLU A 250 -19.37 -27.79 -4.81
CA GLU A 250 -20.74 -28.30 -4.56
C GLU A 250 -21.17 -28.04 -3.12
N ILE A 251 -20.31 -28.32 -2.13
CA ILE A 251 -20.60 -28.08 -0.72
C ILE A 251 -20.79 -26.57 -0.45
N LEU A 252 -19.89 -25.73 -0.97
CA LEU A 252 -20.00 -24.28 -0.80
C LEU A 252 -21.30 -23.72 -1.39
N LYS A 253 -21.77 -24.27 -2.52
CA LYS A 253 -23.04 -23.87 -3.14
C LYS A 253 -24.28 -24.17 -2.27
N THR A 254 -24.23 -25.18 -1.40
CA THR A 254 -25.34 -25.47 -0.48
C THR A 254 -25.64 -24.37 0.52
N GLY A 255 -24.68 -23.44 0.72
CA GLY A 255 -24.86 -22.29 1.61
C GLY A 255 -25.22 -20.98 0.91
N PHE A 256 -25.39 -20.95 -0.42
CA PHE A 256 -25.60 -19.71 -1.17
C PHE A 256 -26.92 -19.02 -0.85
N ASP A 257 -27.96 -19.77 -0.57
CA ASP A 257 -29.27 -19.29 -0.11
C ASP A 257 -29.24 -18.66 1.29
N ARG A 258 -28.18 -18.96 2.05
CA ARG A 258 -27.92 -18.43 3.39
C ARG A 258 -26.77 -17.42 3.41
N SER A 259 -26.14 -17.17 2.26
CA SER A 259 -25.05 -16.21 2.13
C SER A 259 -25.56 -14.77 2.28
N PRO A 260 -24.99 -13.95 3.15
CA PRO A 260 -25.38 -12.55 3.30
C PRO A 260 -25.16 -11.73 2.02
N MET A 261 -24.26 -12.17 1.13
CA MET A 261 -23.99 -11.53 -0.15
C MET A 261 -25.10 -11.76 -1.18
N TYR A 262 -25.68 -12.98 -1.22
CA TYR A 262 -26.69 -13.35 -2.23
C TYR A 262 -28.12 -13.11 -1.75
N THR A 263 -28.30 -12.96 -0.44
CA THR A 263 -29.63 -12.67 0.16
C THR A 263 -29.90 -11.18 0.35
N GLY A 264 -29.01 -10.28 -0.11
CA GLY A 264 -29.18 -8.83 0.02
C GLY A 264 -29.01 -8.30 1.46
N ARG A 265 -28.46 -9.11 2.38
CA ARG A 265 -28.19 -8.67 3.77
C ARG A 265 -26.97 -7.77 3.89
N ILE A 266 -26.04 -7.85 2.95
CA ILE A 266 -24.91 -6.93 2.76
C ILE A 266 -25.29 -5.95 1.67
N GLU A 267 -25.30 -4.67 1.98
CA GLU A 267 -25.54 -3.57 1.05
C GLU A 267 -24.24 -3.06 0.42
N GLY A 268 -23.14 -3.20 1.16
CA GLY A 268 -21.82 -2.71 0.78
C GLY A 268 -21.20 -3.43 -0.41
N THR A 269 -20.60 -2.67 -1.33
CA THR A 269 -19.85 -3.22 -2.47
C THR A 269 -18.56 -3.89 -2.01
N GLY A 270 -18.30 -5.10 -2.51
CA GLY A 270 -17.10 -5.88 -2.20
C GLY A 270 -15.93 -5.62 -3.16
N PRO A 271 -14.69 -5.95 -2.76
CA PRO A 271 -13.50 -5.74 -3.60
C PRO A 271 -13.46 -6.70 -4.79
N ARG A 272 -13.30 -6.15 -5.99
CA ARG A 272 -13.19 -6.91 -7.26
C ARG A 272 -12.01 -7.88 -7.29
N TYR A 273 -10.90 -7.52 -6.66
CA TYR A 273 -9.63 -8.24 -6.75
C TYR A 273 -9.29 -9.09 -5.51
N CYS A 274 -10.18 -9.17 -4.54
CA CYS A 274 -10.13 -10.13 -3.45
C CYS A 274 -11.53 -10.73 -3.25
N PRO A 275 -12.07 -11.41 -4.29
CA PRO A 275 -13.38 -11.98 -4.21
C PRO A 275 -13.42 -13.08 -3.15
N SER A 276 -14.56 -13.24 -2.51
CA SER A 276 -14.81 -14.39 -1.66
C SER A 276 -14.74 -15.69 -2.47
N ILE A 277 -14.65 -16.82 -1.80
CA ILE A 277 -14.64 -18.11 -2.51
C ILE A 277 -15.97 -18.35 -3.22
N GLU A 278 -17.10 -17.88 -2.65
CA GLU A 278 -18.42 -17.93 -3.28
C GLU A 278 -18.44 -17.12 -4.59
N ASP A 279 -17.86 -15.92 -4.60
CA ASP A 279 -17.73 -15.10 -5.81
C ASP A 279 -16.89 -15.76 -6.89
N LYS A 280 -15.77 -16.42 -6.49
CA LYS A 280 -14.91 -17.13 -7.43
C LYS A 280 -15.65 -18.28 -8.11
N ILE A 281 -16.37 -19.07 -7.34
CA ILE A 281 -17.12 -20.23 -7.84
C ILE A 281 -18.25 -19.78 -8.75
N ASN A 282 -18.89 -18.67 -8.45
CA ASN A 282 -20.00 -18.16 -9.27
C ASN A 282 -19.50 -17.49 -10.55
N ARG A 283 -18.46 -16.62 -10.46
CA ARG A 283 -17.95 -15.87 -11.62
C ARG A 283 -17.08 -16.70 -12.56
N PHE A 284 -16.43 -17.76 -12.05
CA PHE A 284 -15.52 -18.63 -12.78
C PHE A 284 -15.98 -20.07 -12.64
N ALA A 285 -17.26 -20.32 -12.93
CA ALA A 285 -17.90 -21.62 -12.77
C ALA A 285 -17.26 -22.72 -13.64
N GLU A 286 -16.59 -22.35 -14.72
CA GLU A 286 -15.83 -23.23 -15.61
C GLU A 286 -14.52 -23.75 -15.00
N ARG A 287 -14.04 -23.14 -13.91
CA ARG A 287 -12.81 -23.57 -13.24
C ARG A 287 -13.09 -24.66 -12.22
N GLU A 288 -12.52 -25.81 -12.42
CA GLU A 288 -12.67 -26.97 -11.53
C GLU A 288 -11.96 -26.80 -10.19
N ARG A 289 -10.96 -25.88 -10.11
CA ARG A 289 -10.17 -25.65 -8.90
C ARG A 289 -9.74 -24.20 -8.74
N HIS A 290 -9.65 -23.75 -7.49
CA HIS A 290 -9.07 -22.48 -7.08
C HIS A 290 -7.91 -22.69 -6.13
N GLN A 291 -6.82 -21.95 -6.33
CA GLN A 291 -5.62 -22.02 -5.50
C GLN A 291 -5.89 -21.42 -4.11
N LEU A 292 -5.40 -22.11 -3.10
CA LEU A 292 -5.38 -21.67 -1.70
C LEU A 292 -3.92 -21.64 -1.22
N PHE A 293 -3.59 -20.57 -0.47
CA PHE A 293 -2.31 -20.47 0.22
C PHE A 293 -2.51 -20.71 1.71
N VAL A 294 -1.70 -21.60 2.26
CA VAL A 294 -1.69 -21.99 3.67
C VAL A 294 -0.52 -21.25 4.30
N GLU A 295 -0.81 -20.18 5.02
CA GLU A 295 0.16 -19.19 5.47
C GLU A 295 0.26 -19.18 7.00
N PRO A 296 1.44 -19.52 7.61
CA PRO A 296 1.65 -19.38 9.05
C PRO A 296 1.45 -17.93 9.51
N GLU A 297 0.80 -17.74 10.66
CA GLU A 297 0.59 -16.40 11.24
C GLU A 297 1.76 -15.93 12.14
N GLY A 298 2.82 -16.73 12.30
CA GLY A 298 4.00 -16.34 13.07
C GLY A 298 4.96 -17.49 13.34
N TRP A 299 6.07 -17.15 14.04
CA TRP A 299 7.11 -18.10 14.41
C TRP A 299 6.65 -19.14 15.45
N ASN A 300 5.96 -18.66 16.47
CA ASN A 300 5.63 -19.42 17.68
C ASN A 300 4.13 -19.63 17.83
N THR A 301 3.39 -19.70 16.74
CA THR A 301 1.95 -19.99 16.73
C THR A 301 1.65 -21.16 15.80
N VAL A 302 0.64 -21.91 16.15
CA VAL A 302 0.06 -22.96 15.29
C VAL A 302 -1.11 -22.44 14.45
N GLU A 303 -1.43 -21.15 14.58
CA GLU A 303 -2.49 -20.50 13.81
C GLU A 303 -2.06 -20.32 12.36
N VAL A 304 -2.93 -20.73 11.44
CA VAL A 304 -2.70 -20.67 10.00
C VAL A 304 -3.82 -19.90 9.32
N TYR A 305 -3.45 -19.00 8.42
CA TYR A 305 -4.34 -18.24 7.54
C TYR A 305 -4.54 -18.99 6.22
N VAL A 306 -5.80 -19.20 5.81
CA VAL A 306 -6.15 -19.92 4.57
C VAL A 306 -6.46 -18.91 3.47
N ASN A 307 -5.42 -18.29 2.90
CA ASN A 307 -5.57 -17.26 1.88
C ASN A 307 -6.22 -17.83 0.59
N GLY A 308 -7.20 -17.11 0.09
CA GLY A 308 -7.98 -17.53 -1.06
C GLY A 308 -9.32 -18.16 -0.73
N PHE A 309 -9.58 -18.50 0.56
CA PHE A 309 -10.84 -19.05 1.08
C PHE A 309 -11.63 -18.03 1.91
N SER A 310 -11.53 -16.74 1.59
CA SER A 310 -12.36 -15.71 2.22
C SER A 310 -13.83 -16.00 1.95
N THR A 311 -14.67 -16.00 3.00
CA THR A 311 -16.08 -16.40 2.88
C THR A 311 -16.91 -15.78 3.98
N SER A 312 -18.20 -15.61 3.71
CA SER A 312 -19.22 -15.23 4.69
C SER A 312 -20.33 -16.28 4.84
N LEU A 313 -20.14 -17.45 4.28
CA LEU A 313 -21.07 -18.58 4.39
C LEU A 313 -21.26 -19.03 5.85
N PRO A 314 -22.31 -19.78 6.19
CA PRO A 314 -22.48 -20.41 7.49
C PRO A 314 -21.27 -21.23 7.89
N GLU A 315 -20.89 -21.22 9.18
CA GLU A 315 -19.68 -21.85 9.70
C GLU A 315 -19.60 -23.35 9.37
N GLU A 316 -20.73 -24.05 9.47
CA GLU A 316 -20.82 -25.49 9.16
C GLU A 316 -20.49 -25.78 7.69
N VAL A 317 -20.95 -24.91 6.76
CA VAL A 317 -20.65 -25.04 5.34
C VAL A 317 -19.17 -24.77 5.08
N GLN A 318 -18.58 -23.77 5.73
CA GLN A 318 -17.14 -23.49 5.64
C GLN A 318 -16.32 -24.70 6.10
N TYR A 319 -16.68 -25.28 7.23
CA TYR A 319 -16.00 -26.44 7.83
C TYR A 319 -16.11 -27.68 6.92
N GLU A 320 -17.32 -28.01 6.48
CA GLU A 320 -17.55 -29.16 5.61
C GLU A 320 -16.78 -29.03 4.28
N ALA A 321 -16.84 -27.86 3.64
CA ALA A 321 -16.14 -27.60 2.40
C ALA A 321 -14.62 -27.69 2.57
N LEU A 322 -14.09 -27.04 3.62
CA LEU A 322 -12.64 -27.03 3.86
C LEU A 322 -12.11 -28.42 4.20
N SER A 323 -12.88 -29.27 4.91
CA SER A 323 -12.52 -30.66 5.19
C SER A 323 -12.36 -31.55 3.96
N LYS A 324 -12.80 -31.10 2.77
CA LYS A 324 -12.63 -31.82 1.49
C LYS A 324 -11.47 -31.26 0.64
N VAL A 325 -10.76 -30.24 1.14
CA VAL A 325 -9.54 -29.75 0.50
C VAL A 325 -8.38 -30.67 0.86
N PRO A 326 -7.51 -31.06 -0.11
CA PRO A 326 -6.33 -31.87 0.18
C PRO A 326 -5.46 -31.29 1.29
N GLY A 327 -5.18 -32.11 2.30
CA GLY A 327 -4.42 -31.72 3.50
C GLY A 327 -5.24 -31.12 4.63
N PHE A 328 -6.55 -30.91 4.44
CA PHE A 328 -7.47 -30.35 5.44
C PHE A 328 -8.48 -31.37 5.99
N GLU A 329 -8.31 -32.64 5.70
CA GLU A 329 -9.31 -33.69 6.05
C GLU A 329 -9.61 -33.79 7.55
N ARG A 330 -8.69 -33.35 8.40
CA ARG A 330 -8.85 -33.32 9.86
C ARG A 330 -8.78 -31.91 10.44
N VAL A 331 -9.08 -30.90 9.61
CA VAL A 331 -8.96 -29.49 9.97
C VAL A 331 -9.72 -29.15 11.26
N LYS A 332 -9.10 -28.33 12.11
CA LYS A 332 -9.72 -27.71 13.28
C LYS A 332 -9.72 -26.20 13.11
N PHE A 333 -10.87 -25.58 13.29
CA PHE A 333 -11.00 -24.12 13.24
C PHE A 333 -10.63 -23.49 14.56
N PHE A 334 -9.90 -22.38 14.50
CA PHE A 334 -9.82 -21.42 15.59
C PHE A 334 -10.95 -20.41 15.50
N ARG A 335 -11.30 -19.98 14.28
CA ARG A 335 -12.46 -19.13 13.99
C ARG A 335 -12.88 -19.25 12.53
N PRO A 336 -14.18 -19.07 12.23
CA PRO A 336 -14.64 -19.06 10.84
C PRO A 336 -14.20 -17.82 10.09
N GLY A 337 -14.29 -17.89 8.77
CA GLY A 337 -14.27 -16.73 7.88
C GLY A 337 -15.52 -15.89 8.08
N TYR A 338 -15.39 -14.58 7.79
CA TYR A 338 -16.52 -13.65 7.87
C TYR A 338 -16.37 -12.50 6.88
N ALA A 339 -17.49 -11.89 6.52
CA ALA A 339 -17.49 -10.58 5.88
C ALA A 339 -17.67 -9.49 6.94
N ILE A 340 -17.04 -8.35 6.69
CA ILE A 340 -17.26 -7.13 7.44
C ILE A 340 -17.76 -6.04 6.51
N GLU A 341 -18.81 -5.37 6.89
CA GLU A 341 -19.42 -4.23 6.24
C GLU A 341 -19.25 -3.00 7.13
N TYR A 342 -18.87 -1.87 6.55
CA TYR A 342 -18.52 -0.66 7.29
C TYR A 342 -18.73 0.59 6.45
N ASP A 343 -18.90 1.74 7.12
CA ASP A 343 -19.06 3.02 6.44
C ASP A 343 -17.73 3.54 5.93
N TYR A 344 -17.75 4.16 4.75
CA TYR A 344 -16.65 4.93 4.18
C TYR A 344 -17.16 6.25 3.60
N PHE A 345 -16.24 7.15 3.32
CA PHE A 345 -16.54 8.44 2.71
C PHE A 345 -15.86 8.54 1.36
N PRO A 346 -16.62 8.76 0.26
CA PRO A 346 -16.05 8.92 -1.07
C PRO A 346 -14.91 9.94 -1.08
N PRO A 347 -13.68 9.55 -1.51
CA PRO A 347 -12.47 10.39 -1.36
C PRO A 347 -12.45 11.61 -2.29
N THR A 348 -13.40 11.75 -3.20
CA THR A 348 -13.61 12.97 -4.00
C THR A 348 -13.96 14.20 -3.14
N GLN A 349 -14.31 13.98 -1.86
CA GLN A 349 -14.56 15.01 -0.84
C GLN A 349 -13.27 15.53 -0.17
N LEU A 350 -12.11 15.01 -0.58
CA LEU A 350 -10.81 15.40 -0.05
C LEU A 350 -10.04 16.28 -1.03
N ASN A 351 -9.16 17.09 -0.47
CA ASN A 351 -8.07 17.72 -1.20
C ASN A 351 -6.91 16.72 -1.40
N TYR A 352 -5.98 17.01 -2.29
CA TYR A 352 -4.80 16.16 -2.54
C TYR A 352 -3.86 16.04 -1.34
N SER A 353 -4.02 16.90 -0.34
CA SER A 353 -3.39 16.79 0.98
C SER A 353 -4.03 15.77 1.91
N LEU A 354 -5.14 15.13 1.48
CA LEU A 354 -6.06 14.31 2.28
C LEU A 354 -6.85 15.08 3.34
N GLU A 355 -6.79 16.42 3.35
CA GLU A 355 -7.66 17.28 4.12
C GLU A 355 -9.07 17.30 3.50
N THR A 356 -10.10 17.31 4.31
CA THR A 356 -11.49 17.39 3.82
C THR A 356 -11.79 18.77 3.23
N LYS A 357 -12.73 18.82 2.25
CA LYS A 357 -13.18 20.07 1.63
C LYS A 357 -14.22 20.80 2.47
N GLN A 358 -14.97 20.09 3.30
CA GLN A 358 -16.08 20.62 4.10
C GLN A 358 -15.64 21.17 5.45
N VAL A 359 -14.62 20.60 6.05
CA VAL A 359 -14.14 20.95 7.39
C VAL A 359 -12.63 21.14 7.36
N ASP A 360 -12.16 22.34 7.63
CA ASP A 360 -10.72 22.62 7.72
C ASP A 360 -10.08 21.82 8.86
N ASN A 361 -8.78 21.52 8.74
CA ASN A 361 -7.97 20.80 9.75
C ASN A 361 -8.44 19.37 10.03
N LEU A 362 -9.33 18.80 9.22
CA LEU A 362 -9.80 17.44 9.30
C LEU A 362 -9.25 16.62 8.14
N PHE A 363 -8.55 15.53 8.43
CA PHE A 363 -7.91 14.65 7.44
C PHE A 363 -8.46 13.23 7.52
N PHE A 364 -8.63 12.57 6.37
CA PHE A 364 -9.02 11.17 6.30
C PHE A 364 -7.91 10.32 5.69
N ALA A 365 -7.61 9.15 6.27
CA ALA A 365 -6.60 8.24 5.75
C ALA A 365 -6.96 6.77 5.94
N GLY A 366 -6.67 5.95 4.94
CA GLY A 366 -6.89 4.52 4.96
C GLY A 366 -8.27 4.09 4.48
N GLN A 367 -8.87 3.09 5.12
CA GLN A 367 -10.12 2.49 4.66
C GLN A 367 -11.33 3.42 4.68
N ILE A 368 -11.30 4.46 5.50
CA ILE A 368 -12.32 5.51 5.50
C ILE A 368 -12.48 6.17 4.11
N ASN A 369 -11.42 6.12 3.28
CA ASN A 369 -11.39 6.61 1.90
C ASN A 369 -11.73 5.53 0.85
N GLY A 370 -12.22 4.37 1.28
CA GLY A 370 -12.60 3.29 0.37
C GLY A 370 -11.43 2.48 -0.19
N THR A 371 -10.26 2.47 0.46
CA THR A 371 -9.14 1.59 0.09
C THR A 371 -9.17 0.28 0.88
N THR A 372 -8.60 -0.79 0.30
CA THR A 372 -8.36 -2.05 1.02
C THR A 372 -6.91 -2.48 0.85
N GLY A 373 -6.20 -2.56 1.97
CA GLY A 373 -4.80 -3.00 2.07
C GLY A 373 -4.04 -2.20 3.10
N TYR A 374 -3.09 -2.86 3.75
CA TYR A 374 -2.26 -2.24 4.79
C TYR A 374 -1.37 -1.14 4.23
N GLU A 375 -0.80 -1.38 3.05
CA GLU A 375 0.12 -0.48 2.37
C GLU A 375 -0.58 0.78 1.90
N GLU A 376 -1.79 0.62 1.34
CA GLU A 376 -2.64 1.75 0.92
C GLU A 376 -3.07 2.59 2.13
N ALA A 377 -3.34 1.94 3.27
CA ALA A 377 -3.68 2.65 4.50
C ALA A 377 -2.46 3.37 5.09
N ALA A 378 -1.32 2.68 5.17
CA ALA A 378 -0.08 3.22 5.70
C ALA A 378 0.40 4.47 4.95
N CYS A 379 0.42 4.42 3.60
CA CYS A 379 0.86 5.57 2.81
C CYS A 379 -0.08 6.77 2.92
N GLN A 380 -1.39 6.55 3.00
CA GLN A 380 -2.35 7.64 3.25
C GLN A 380 -2.14 8.22 4.65
N GLY A 381 -1.93 7.36 5.66
CA GLY A 381 -1.62 7.80 7.02
C GLY A 381 -0.38 8.67 7.08
N LEU A 382 0.71 8.22 6.45
CA LEU A 382 1.95 8.99 6.35
C LEU A 382 1.70 10.37 5.74
N MET A 383 1.02 10.43 4.59
CA MET A 383 0.74 11.69 3.89
C MET A 383 -0.19 12.61 4.69
N ALA A 384 -1.23 12.04 5.32
CA ALA A 384 -2.15 12.82 6.17
C ALA A 384 -1.43 13.37 7.42
N GLY A 385 -0.55 12.57 8.04
CA GLY A 385 0.25 12.99 9.18
C GLY A 385 1.22 14.13 8.83
N ILE A 386 1.94 14.01 7.70
CA ILE A 386 2.82 15.06 7.18
C ILE A 386 2.00 16.34 6.95
N ASN A 387 0.87 16.23 6.24
CA ASN A 387 0.07 17.40 5.88
C ASN A 387 -0.68 18.01 7.07
N ALA A 388 -1.08 17.23 8.06
CA ALA A 388 -1.62 17.73 9.31
C ALA A 388 -0.56 18.56 10.06
N HIS A 389 0.69 18.07 10.17
CA HIS A 389 1.79 18.85 10.73
C HIS A 389 2.01 20.17 9.95
N LEU A 390 2.15 20.10 8.62
CA LEU A 390 2.37 21.28 7.78
C LEU A 390 1.25 22.32 7.93
N LYS A 391 -0.01 21.86 8.02
CA LYS A 391 -1.18 22.71 8.27
C LYS A 391 -1.09 23.44 9.59
N THR A 392 -0.66 22.76 10.67
CA THR A 392 -0.47 23.41 11.99
C THR A 392 0.64 24.46 12.00
N LYS A 393 1.57 24.37 11.05
CA LYS A 393 2.67 25.34 10.86
C LYS A 393 2.37 26.39 9.78
N HIS A 394 1.16 26.39 9.23
CA HIS A 394 0.74 27.29 8.14
C HIS A 394 1.66 27.23 6.92
N THR A 395 2.20 26.06 6.62
CA THR A 395 3.05 25.81 5.45
C THR A 395 2.28 25.09 4.36
N ALA A 396 2.76 25.20 3.10
CA ALA A 396 2.13 24.55 1.96
C ALA A 396 2.12 23.02 2.14
N PRO A 397 1.04 22.33 1.73
CA PRO A 397 0.93 20.89 1.85
C PRO A 397 1.91 20.16 0.92
N LEU A 398 2.35 18.99 1.34
CA LEU A 398 3.08 18.05 0.50
C LEU A 398 2.09 17.31 -0.41
N ILE A 399 2.26 17.43 -1.71
CA ILE A 399 1.49 16.72 -2.73
C ILE A 399 2.48 16.00 -3.65
N LEU A 400 2.46 14.67 -3.64
CA LEU A 400 3.27 13.86 -4.56
C LEU A 400 2.54 13.70 -5.88
N LYS A 401 3.24 13.97 -6.99
CA LYS A 401 2.71 13.79 -8.35
C LYS A 401 2.73 12.30 -8.74
N ARG A 402 1.91 11.93 -9.71
CA ARG A 402 1.87 10.57 -10.31
C ARG A 402 3.21 10.13 -10.92
N SER A 403 4.03 11.07 -11.35
CA SER A 403 5.37 10.82 -11.88
C SER A 403 6.46 10.70 -10.81
N GLU A 404 6.15 10.99 -9.55
CA GLU A 404 7.10 11.02 -8.45
C GLU A 404 6.99 9.78 -7.55
N ALA A 405 5.76 9.26 -7.36
CA ALA A 405 5.53 8.14 -6.45
C ALA A 405 4.26 7.34 -6.79
N TYR A 406 4.24 6.04 -6.48
CA TYR A 406 3.01 5.23 -6.42
C TYR A 406 2.02 5.80 -5.40
N ILE A 407 2.51 6.39 -4.31
CA ILE A 407 1.68 7.13 -3.34
C ILE A 407 0.94 8.28 -4.04
N GLY A 408 1.62 9.03 -4.92
CA GLY A 408 1.00 10.07 -5.73
C GLY A 408 -0.05 9.53 -6.70
N VAL A 409 0.22 8.39 -7.35
CA VAL A 409 -0.76 7.70 -8.21
C VAL A 409 -2.00 7.29 -7.41
N LEU A 410 -1.82 6.73 -6.21
CA LEU A 410 -2.91 6.29 -5.35
C LEU A 410 -3.81 7.46 -4.94
N ILE A 411 -3.23 8.53 -4.41
CA ILE A 411 -3.99 9.69 -3.93
C ILE A 411 -4.70 10.37 -5.10
N ASP A 412 -4.03 10.53 -6.23
CA ASP A 412 -4.65 11.12 -7.42
C ASP A 412 -5.83 10.28 -7.94
N ASP A 413 -5.70 8.95 -8.00
CA ASP A 413 -6.80 8.07 -8.40
C ASP A 413 -7.99 8.17 -7.43
N LEU A 414 -7.74 8.19 -6.11
CA LEU A 414 -8.79 8.31 -5.11
C LEU A 414 -9.60 9.60 -5.28
N ILE A 415 -8.92 10.72 -5.43
CA ILE A 415 -9.55 12.03 -5.43
C ILE A 415 -10.20 12.35 -6.78
N SER A 416 -9.53 11.99 -7.89
CA SER A 416 -10.02 12.32 -9.24
C SER A 416 -11.06 11.33 -9.77
N LYS A 417 -10.94 10.03 -9.43
CA LYS A 417 -11.82 8.97 -9.95
C LYS A 417 -12.86 8.52 -8.92
N GLY A 418 -12.59 8.75 -7.62
CA GLY A 418 -13.41 8.22 -6.54
C GLY A 418 -13.30 6.70 -6.39
N THR A 419 -14.14 6.14 -5.52
CA THR A 419 -14.18 4.70 -5.21
C THR A 419 -15.62 4.22 -5.26
N GLN A 420 -16.02 3.52 -6.32
CA GLN A 420 -17.30 2.80 -6.40
C GLN A 420 -17.19 1.37 -5.87
N GLU A 421 -15.97 0.85 -5.83
CA GLU A 421 -15.56 -0.43 -5.24
C GLU A 421 -14.28 -0.22 -4.44
N PRO A 422 -13.95 -1.07 -3.45
CA PRO A 422 -12.73 -0.91 -2.67
C PRO A 422 -11.49 -0.80 -3.56
N TYR A 423 -10.80 0.34 -3.45
CA TYR A 423 -9.61 0.63 -4.25
C TYR A 423 -8.44 -0.27 -3.85
N ARG A 424 -7.72 -0.75 -4.85
CA ARG A 424 -6.47 -1.49 -4.69
C ARG A 424 -5.44 -1.03 -5.69
N MET A 425 -4.19 -0.88 -5.24
CA MET A 425 -3.09 -0.49 -6.12
C MET A 425 -2.60 -1.68 -6.96
N PHE A 426 -2.34 -1.39 -8.24
CA PHE A 426 -1.71 -2.29 -9.22
C PHE A 426 -0.68 -1.54 -10.04
N THR A 427 0.30 -2.27 -10.57
CA THR A 427 1.33 -1.68 -11.45
C THR A 427 0.74 -1.06 -12.72
N SER A 428 -0.41 -1.56 -13.20
CA SER A 428 -1.10 -1.01 -14.37
C SER A 428 -1.69 0.39 -14.17
N ARG A 429 -1.81 0.86 -12.92
CA ARG A 429 -2.30 2.20 -12.60
C ARG A 429 -1.24 3.28 -12.75
N ALA A 430 0.05 2.90 -12.71
CA ALA A 430 1.17 3.83 -12.88
C ALA A 430 1.61 3.88 -14.34
N GLU A 431 1.68 5.08 -14.89
CA GLU A 431 2.13 5.36 -16.26
C GLU A 431 3.65 5.25 -16.38
N PHE A 432 4.39 5.66 -15.35
CA PHE A 432 5.85 5.83 -15.35
C PHE A 432 6.54 4.73 -14.53
N ARG A 433 6.25 3.46 -14.80
CA ARG A 433 6.73 2.33 -14.00
C ARG A 433 8.23 2.17 -13.99
N THR A 434 8.92 2.59 -15.05
CA THR A 434 10.38 2.52 -15.13
C THR A 434 11.04 3.57 -14.24
N LEU A 435 10.38 4.70 -14.02
CA LEU A 435 10.83 5.74 -13.07
C LEU A 435 10.46 5.36 -11.62
N LEU A 436 9.29 4.75 -11.39
CA LEU A 436 8.73 4.48 -10.07
C LEU A 436 9.09 3.08 -9.53
N ARG A 437 10.33 2.64 -9.71
CA ARG A 437 10.75 1.32 -9.23
C ARG A 437 10.89 1.26 -7.72
N GLN A 438 10.75 0.05 -7.16
CA GLN A 438 10.92 -0.21 -5.73
C GLN A 438 12.37 0.00 -5.26
N ASP A 439 13.33 -0.21 -6.16
CA ASP A 439 14.77 -0.16 -5.88
C ASP A 439 15.35 1.27 -5.83
N ASN A 440 14.61 2.26 -6.32
CA ASN A 440 15.05 3.65 -6.40
C ASN A 440 14.17 4.65 -5.63
N ALA A 441 13.29 4.18 -4.75
CA ALA A 441 12.39 5.08 -4.02
C ALA A 441 13.15 6.05 -3.10
N ASP A 442 14.25 5.59 -2.50
CA ASP A 442 15.16 6.43 -1.71
C ASP A 442 15.78 7.56 -2.54
N LEU A 443 16.28 7.24 -3.74
CA LEU A 443 16.87 8.23 -4.65
C LEU A 443 15.87 9.30 -5.12
N ARG A 444 14.56 8.98 -5.11
CA ARG A 444 13.48 9.90 -5.52
C ARG A 444 12.93 10.74 -4.38
N LEU A 445 12.79 10.18 -3.18
CA LEU A 445 11.93 10.72 -2.13
C LEU A 445 12.66 11.13 -0.86
N THR A 446 13.82 10.54 -0.53
CA THR A 446 14.48 10.79 0.75
C THR A 446 14.98 12.24 0.90
N GLU A 447 15.52 12.84 -0.18
CA GLU A 447 15.95 14.25 -0.14
C GLU A 447 14.76 15.20 0.14
N LEU A 448 13.60 14.93 -0.48
CA LEU A 448 12.38 15.70 -0.22
C LEU A 448 11.96 15.56 1.25
N SER A 449 11.93 14.34 1.75
CA SER A 449 11.55 14.06 3.14
C SER A 449 12.53 14.65 4.15
N TYR A 450 13.83 14.63 3.85
CA TYR A 450 14.85 15.25 4.69
C TYR A 450 14.66 16.78 4.80
N ARG A 451 14.36 17.44 3.68
CA ARG A 451 14.03 18.89 3.67
C ARG A 451 12.78 19.23 4.48
N LEU A 452 11.84 18.31 4.61
CA LEU A 452 10.66 18.45 5.45
C LEU A 452 10.91 18.15 6.93
N GLY A 453 12.12 17.67 7.27
CA GLY A 453 12.49 17.31 8.64
C GLY A 453 11.97 15.95 9.10
N LEU A 454 11.50 15.08 8.18
CA LEU A 454 10.97 13.76 8.50
C LEU A 454 12.03 12.65 8.36
N ALA A 455 12.74 12.58 7.23
CA ALA A 455 13.82 11.61 7.08
C ALA A 455 15.03 12.00 7.93
N SER A 456 15.66 11.02 8.57
CA SER A 456 16.85 11.22 9.40
C SER A 456 18.10 11.58 8.59
N GLN A 457 19.08 12.17 9.27
CA GLN A 457 20.41 12.46 8.71
C GLN A 457 21.07 11.17 8.16
N GLU A 458 20.96 10.05 8.88
CA GLU A 458 21.49 8.74 8.45
C GLU A 458 20.91 8.30 7.10
N ARG A 459 19.59 8.48 6.90
CA ARG A 459 18.93 8.16 5.62
C ARG A 459 19.46 9.03 4.48
N MET A 460 19.61 10.33 4.72
CA MET A 460 20.12 11.28 3.71
C MET A 460 21.56 10.97 3.32
N GLU A 461 22.44 10.71 4.29
CA GLU A 461 23.82 10.32 4.04
C GLU A 461 23.92 9.00 3.27
N GLY A 462 23.07 8.01 3.61
CA GLY A 462 22.98 6.74 2.89
C GLY A 462 22.64 6.93 1.42
N VAL A 463 21.65 7.79 1.13
CA VAL A 463 21.23 8.11 -0.24
C VAL A 463 22.32 8.83 -1.03
N LEU A 464 23.01 9.80 -0.44
CA LEU A 464 24.12 10.51 -1.10
C LEU A 464 25.26 9.54 -1.44
N LYS A 465 25.71 8.73 -0.48
CA LYS A 465 26.73 7.70 -0.70
C LYS A 465 26.34 6.72 -1.80
N LYS A 466 25.08 6.25 -1.80
CA LYS A 466 24.56 5.34 -2.83
C LYS A 466 24.58 6.01 -4.21
N LYS A 467 24.14 7.27 -4.31
CA LYS A 467 24.11 8.03 -5.57
C LYS A 467 25.50 8.20 -6.16
N ASP A 468 26.47 8.58 -5.35
CA ASP A 468 27.87 8.75 -5.77
C ASP A 468 28.45 7.41 -6.22
N ALA A 469 28.30 6.36 -5.40
CA ALA A 469 28.79 5.01 -5.73
C ALA A 469 28.19 4.46 -7.03
N VAL A 470 26.88 4.67 -7.30
CA VAL A 470 26.24 4.26 -8.55
C VAL A 470 26.84 5.01 -9.74
N ASN A 471 27.10 6.32 -9.61
CA ASN A 471 27.72 7.12 -10.65
C ASN A 471 29.17 6.67 -10.92
N ASP A 472 29.95 6.39 -9.88
CA ASP A 472 31.33 5.88 -10.01
C ASP A 472 31.35 4.55 -10.76
N VAL A 473 30.50 3.61 -10.39
CA VAL A 473 30.36 2.31 -11.08
C VAL A 473 29.99 2.52 -12.55
N LYS A 474 29.03 3.37 -12.86
CA LYS A 474 28.61 3.66 -14.25
C LYS A 474 29.76 4.26 -15.06
N SER A 475 30.46 5.26 -14.52
CA SER A 475 31.60 5.90 -15.19
C SER A 475 32.71 4.88 -15.47
N PHE A 476 33.07 4.07 -14.47
CA PHE A 476 34.04 3.00 -14.61
C PHE A 476 33.65 2.00 -15.72
N LEU A 477 32.40 1.52 -15.74
CA LEU A 477 31.91 0.57 -16.74
C LEU A 477 31.84 1.17 -18.17
N SER A 478 31.61 2.47 -18.28
CA SER A 478 31.59 3.18 -19.57
C SER A 478 33.01 3.40 -20.15
N GLU A 479 34.03 3.48 -19.31
CA GLU A 479 35.41 3.69 -19.72
C GLU A 479 36.14 2.37 -19.96
N MET A 480 35.87 1.36 -19.13
CA MET A 480 36.54 0.07 -19.19
C MET A 480 36.15 -0.72 -20.44
N ALA A 481 37.14 -1.32 -21.08
CA ALA A 481 36.98 -2.21 -22.22
C ALA A 481 37.60 -3.59 -21.94
N ILE A 482 36.99 -4.63 -22.51
CA ILE A 482 37.33 -6.04 -22.35
C ILE A 482 37.78 -6.60 -23.69
N GLU A 483 38.88 -7.36 -23.66
CA GLU A 483 39.37 -8.10 -24.82
C GLU A 483 38.60 -9.44 -25.02
N PRO A 484 38.51 -9.94 -26.27
CA PRO A 484 37.86 -11.24 -26.53
C PRO A 484 38.37 -12.39 -25.68
N SER A 485 39.66 -12.44 -25.39
CA SER A 485 40.29 -13.46 -24.57
C SER A 485 39.86 -13.46 -23.10
N GLU A 486 39.37 -12.32 -22.59
CA GLU A 486 38.97 -12.16 -21.19
C GLU A 486 37.54 -12.64 -20.90
N ILE A 487 36.66 -12.76 -21.95
CA ILE A 487 35.24 -13.02 -21.75
C ILE A 487 34.64 -14.12 -22.63
N ASN A 488 35.24 -14.44 -23.78
CA ASN A 488 34.63 -15.38 -24.72
C ASN A 488 34.46 -16.81 -24.16
N SER A 489 35.33 -17.23 -23.23
CA SER A 489 35.13 -18.49 -22.52
C SER A 489 33.82 -18.53 -21.71
N TYR A 490 33.49 -17.43 -21.03
CA TYR A 490 32.23 -17.27 -20.32
C TYR A 490 31.05 -17.20 -21.29
N PHE A 491 31.16 -16.45 -22.39
CA PHE A 491 30.10 -16.38 -23.41
C PHE A 491 29.80 -17.73 -24.06
N SER A 492 30.84 -18.52 -24.37
CA SER A 492 30.65 -19.88 -24.85
C SER A 492 29.92 -20.77 -23.85
N ALA A 493 30.22 -20.62 -22.55
CA ALA A 493 29.58 -21.44 -21.51
C ALA A 493 28.08 -21.14 -21.31
N ILE A 494 27.64 -19.92 -21.66
CA ILE A 494 26.24 -19.49 -21.53
C ILE A 494 25.51 -19.39 -22.89
N ASP A 495 26.09 -19.93 -23.95
CA ASP A 495 25.57 -19.86 -25.32
C ASP A 495 25.26 -18.43 -25.81
N ASN A 496 26.18 -17.50 -25.52
CA ASN A 496 26.09 -16.09 -25.95
C ASN A 496 27.06 -15.81 -27.10
N ALA A 497 26.72 -14.83 -27.94
CA ALA A 497 27.54 -14.46 -29.08
C ALA A 497 28.92 -13.96 -28.64
N LEU A 498 29.99 -14.51 -29.22
CA LEU A 498 31.38 -14.12 -28.95
C LEU A 498 31.64 -12.70 -29.44
N ILE A 499 32.58 -12.01 -28.83
CA ILE A 499 33.10 -10.75 -29.33
C ILE A 499 34.36 -11.01 -30.18
N SER A 500 34.49 -10.31 -31.30
CA SER A 500 35.64 -10.41 -32.20
C SER A 500 36.69 -9.32 -31.98
N GLU A 501 36.31 -8.28 -31.30
CA GLU A 501 37.13 -7.11 -31.01
C GLU A 501 36.91 -6.61 -29.59
N LYS A 502 37.81 -5.76 -29.10
CA LYS A 502 37.70 -5.09 -27.81
C LYS A 502 36.40 -4.29 -27.71
N GLN A 503 35.63 -4.52 -26.65
CA GLN A 503 34.35 -3.85 -26.41
C GLN A 503 34.26 -3.24 -25.01
N LYS A 504 33.57 -2.09 -24.90
CA LYS A 504 33.29 -1.48 -23.59
C LYS A 504 32.33 -2.36 -22.79
N VAL A 505 32.54 -2.42 -21.46
CA VAL A 505 31.72 -3.22 -20.56
C VAL A 505 30.26 -2.79 -20.60
N GLU A 506 30.01 -1.48 -20.66
CA GLU A 506 28.67 -0.92 -20.81
C GLU A 506 27.92 -1.53 -22.01
N LYS A 507 28.59 -1.63 -23.18
CA LYS A 507 28.00 -2.24 -24.39
C LYS A 507 27.74 -3.73 -24.22
N ILE A 508 28.61 -4.43 -23.52
CA ILE A 508 28.44 -5.86 -23.20
C ILE A 508 27.22 -6.07 -22.28
N LEU A 509 27.04 -5.21 -21.28
CA LEU A 509 25.91 -5.27 -20.36
C LEU A 509 24.54 -5.08 -21.03
N LEU A 510 24.47 -4.41 -22.17
CA LEU A 510 23.20 -4.28 -22.92
C LEU A 510 22.70 -5.60 -23.51
N ARG A 511 23.54 -6.65 -23.55
CA ARG A 511 23.13 -7.96 -24.03
C ARG A 511 22.15 -8.63 -23.05
N PRO A 512 21.14 -9.34 -23.56
CA PRO A 512 20.26 -10.16 -22.74
C PRO A 512 21.07 -11.15 -21.87
N ASN A 513 20.61 -11.38 -20.65
CA ASN A 513 21.18 -12.35 -19.69
C ASN A 513 22.62 -12.07 -19.19
N ILE A 514 23.24 -10.96 -19.53
CA ILE A 514 24.52 -10.55 -18.95
C ILE A 514 24.27 -9.61 -17.77
N LYS A 515 24.83 -9.94 -16.60
CA LYS A 515 24.73 -9.12 -15.36
C LYS A 515 26.11 -8.67 -14.91
N ILE A 516 26.18 -7.54 -14.22
CA ILE A 516 27.43 -7.06 -13.61
C ILE A 516 28.02 -8.13 -12.70
N LYS A 517 27.20 -8.77 -11.86
CA LYS A 517 27.65 -9.84 -10.95
C LYS A 517 28.37 -10.98 -11.69
N ASP A 518 27.86 -11.38 -12.85
CA ASP A 518 28.44 -12.48 -13.63
C ASP A 518 29.78 -12.04 -14.23
N LEU A 519 29.87 -10.80 -14.73
CA LEU A 519 31.12 -10.24 -15.26
C LEU A 519 32.18 -10.10 -14.16
N VAL A 520 31.81 -9.64 -12.99
CA VAL A 520 32.69 -9.54 -11.81
C VAL A 520 33.27 -10.90 -11.43
N ASN A 521 32.49 -11.98 -11.51
CA ASN A 521 32.95 -13.32 -11.17
C ASN A 521 33.92 -13.92 -12.20
N HIS A 522 33.88 -13.46 -13.46
CA HIS A 522 34.69 -14.04 -14.54
C HIS A 522 35.86 -13.16 -14.98
N ILE A 523 35.86 -11.89 -14.65
CA ILE A 523 36.86 -10.92 -15.10
C ILE A 523 37.60 -10.33 -13.89
N PRO A 524 38.87 -10.73 -13.64
CA PRO A 524 39.61 -10.30 -12.45
C PRO A 524 39.72 -8.77 -12.28
N LYS A 525 39.85 -8.02 -13.36
CA LYS A 525 39.91 -6.56 -13.32
C LYS A 525 38.60 -5.94 -12.79
N LEU A 526 37.44 -6.50 -13.21
CA LEU A 526 36.15 -6.08 -12.70
C LEU A 526 35.97 -6.48 -11.23
N HIS A 527 36.39 -7.68 -10.87
CA HIS A 527 36.36 -8.13 -9.49
C HIS A 527 37.12 -7.18 -8.58
N SER A 528 38.37 -6.86 -8.91
CA SER A 528 39.23 -5.97 -8.09
C SER A 528 38.63 -4.56 -7.93
N ALA A 529 37.94 -4.03 -8.97
CA ALA A 529 37.38 -2.69 -8.95
C ALA A 529 36.01 -2.62 -8.28
N LEU A 530 35.17 -3.64 -8.47
CA LEU A 530 33.74 -3.58 -8.13
C LEU A 530 33.36 -4.34 -6.85
N SER A 531 34.20 -5.25 -6.34
CA SER A 531 33.90 -6.04 -5.13
C SER A 531 33.78 -5.21 -3.84
N GLN A 532 34.25 -3.97 -3.85
CA GLN A 532 34.10 -3.02 -2.73
C GLN A 532 32.68 -2.42 -2.64
N TYR A 533 31.91 -2.44 -3.71
CA TYR A 533 30.57 -1.85 -3.74
C TYR A 533 29.50 -2.82 -3.24
N ASP A 534 28.49 -2.28 -2.57
CA ASP A 534 27.32 -3.03 -2.14
C ASP A 534 26.61 -3.64 -3.36
N PRO A 535 26.11 -4.89 -3.29
CA PRO A 535 25.32 -5.51 -4.35
C PRO A 535 24.14 -4.66 -4.84
N GLU A 536 23.51 -3.87 -3.98
CA GLU A 536 22.42 -2.97 -4.35
C GLU A 536 22.91 -1.82 -5.25
N VAL A 537 24.12 -1.32 -5.03
CA VAL A 537 24.76 -0.29 -5.88
C VAL A 537 25.02 -0.84 -7.28
N LEU A 538 25.56 -2.06 -7.36
CA LEU A 538 25.84 -2.73 -8.63
C LEU A 538 24.56 -3.02 -9.41
N GLU A 539 23.51 -3.47 -8.73
CA GLU A 539 22.20 -3.69 -9.34
C GLU A 539 21.58 -2.37 -9.87
N GLN A 540 21.70 -1.28 -9.09
CA GLN A 540 21.23 0.05 -9.53
C GLN A 540 21.99 0.54 -10.79
N ALA A 541 23.31 0.40 -10.81
CA ALA A 541 24.11 0.77 -11.98
C ALA A 541 23.72 -0.05 -13.21
N GLU A 542 23.55 -1.38 -13.05
CA GLU A 542 23.09 -2.28 -14.12
C GLU A 542 21.73 -1.86 -14.67
N ILE A 543 20.76 -1.61 -13.80
CA ILE A 543 19.41 -1.19 -14.19
C ILE A 543 19.46 0.14 -14.95
N GLN A 544 20.20 1.13 -14.44
CA GLN A 544 20.31 2.44 -15.09
C GLN A 544 20.95 2.33 -16.48
N ILE A 545 21.99 1.51 -16.66
CA ILE A 545 22.63 1.29 -17.95
C ILE A 545 21.64 0.60 -18.92
N LYS A 546 21.06 -0.53 -18.52
CA LYS A 546 20.19 -1.33 -19.41
C LYS A 546 18.90 -0.64 -19.79
N TYR A 547 18.33 0.15 -18.89
CA TYR A 547 17.03 0.78 -19.08
C TYR A 547 17.12 2.27 -19.41
N GLN A 548 18.31 2.81 -19.66
CA GLN A 548 18.53 4.25 -19.92
C GLN A 548 17.60 4.83 -20.99
N VAL A 549 17.41 4.10 -22.09
CA VAL A 549 16.55 4.56 -23.19
C VAL A 549 15.07 4.67 -22.75
N TYR A 550 14.61 3.71 -21.94
CA TYR A 550 13.23 3.72 -21.41
C TYR A 550 13.06 4.81 -20.35
N ILE A 551 14.06 4.98 -19.49
CA ILE A 551 14.10 6.04 -18.47
C ILE A 551 13.99 7.42 -19.14
N ASN A 552 14.82 7.69 -20.17
CA ASN A 552 14.79 8.95 -20.90
C ASN A 552 13.43 9.21 -21.55
N LYS A 553 12.83 8.19 -22.21
CA LYS A 553 11.51 8.32 -22.81
C LYS A 553 10.43 8.66 -21.78
N GLU A 554 10.41 7.97 -20.63
CA GLU A 554 9.45 8.30 -19.57
C GLU A 554 9.69 9.70 -19.01
N GLN A 555 10.95 10.14 -18.84
CA GLN A 555 11.28 11.50 -18.43
C GLN A 555 10.78 12.56 -19.41
N GLU A 556 10.94 12.34 -20.72
CA GLU A 556 10.38 13.22 -21.75
C GLU A 556 8.85 13.29 -21.69
N MET A 557 8.19 12.14 -21.46
CA MET A 557 6.74 12.11 -21.27
C MET A 557 6.31 12.88 -20.01
N VAL A 558 7.05 12.75 -18.91
CA VAL A 558 6.81 13.53 -17.68
C VAL A 558 6.92 15.02 -17.95
N LEU A 559 7.94 15.47 -18.68
CA LEU A 559 8.11 16.87 -19.03
C LEU A 559 6.94 17.41 -19.85
N LYS A 560 6.46 16.62 -20.83
CA LYS A 560 5.26 16.99 -21.61
C LYS A 560 4.00 17.05 -20.76
N MET A 561 3.82 16.09 -19.86
CA MET A 561 2.66 16.10 -18.95
C MET A 561 2.70 17.24 -17.93
N ARG A 562 3.89 17.63 -17.46
CA ARG A 562 4.03 18.78 -16.55
C ARG A 562 3.44 20.06 -17.11
N GLN A 563 3.47 20.27 -18.42
CA GLN A 563 2.85 21.44 -19.07
C GLN A 563 1.35 21.53 -18.78
N LEU A 564 0.64 20.39 -18.74
CA LEU A 564 -0.78 20.35 -18.35
C LEU A 564 -0.98 20.35 -16.82
N GLU A 565 -0.08 19.69 -16.08
CA GLU A 565 -0.12 19.61 -14.62
C GLU A 565 0.12 20.98 -13.96
N ASP A 566 0.96 21.82 -14.56
CA ASP A 566 1.31 23.13 -14.02
C ASP A 566 0.31 24.23 -14.46
N LEU A 567 -0.70 23.89 -15.30
CA LEU A 567 -1.79 24.81 -15.63
C LEU A 567 -2.87 24.77 -14.55
N GLU A 568 -2.74 25.68 -13.58
CA GLU A 568 -3.70 25.79 -12.48
C GLU A 568 -5.06 26.32 -12.95
N ILE A 569 -6.12 25.69 -12.44
CA ILE A 569 -7.50 26.16 -12.57
C ILE A 569 -7.80 27.05 -11.36
N PRO A 570 -8.22 28.31 -11.56
CA PRO A 570 -8.56 29.20 -10.45
C PRO A 570 -9.58 28.58 -9.50
N GLU A 571 -9.42 28.74 -8.18
CA GLU A 571 -10.33 28.17 -7.17
C GLU A 571 -11.81 28.57 -7.38
N GLN A 572 -12.03 29.81 -7.84
CA GLN A 572 -13.37 30.35 -8.11
C GLN A 572 -13.84 30.10 -9.54
N PHE A 573 -13.17 29.22 -10.29
CA PHE A 573 -13.54 28.94 -11.67
C PHE A 573 -14.93 28.30 -11.76
N ASP A 574 -15.83 28.94 -12.53
CA ASP A 574 -17.22 28.51 -12.66
C ASP A 574 -17.41 27.60 -13.89
N PHE A 575 -17.33 26.30 -13.66
CA PHE A 575 -17.53 25.28 -14.69
C PHE A 575 -18.97 25.27 -15.25
N GLN A 576 -19.96 25.80 -14.49
CA GLN A 576 -21.36 25.84 -14.93
C GLN A 576 -21.58 26.79 -16.10
N ARG A 577 -20.78 27.84 -16.21
CA ARG A 577 -20.88 28.84 -17.28
C ARG A 577 -20.38 28.33 -18.62
N ILE A 578 -19.68 27.21 -18.66
CA ILE A 578 -19.11 26.66 -19.89
C ILE A 578 -20.14 25.75 -20.57
N ILE A 579 -20.99 26.34 -21.39
CA ILE A 579 -22.08 25.64 -22.09
C ILE A 579 -21.54 24.57 -23.06
N SER A 580 -20.36 24.77 -23.62
CA SER A 580 -19.69 23.84 -24.54
C SER A 580 -19.17 22.55 -23.89
N LEU A 581 -19.06 22.49 -22.56
CA LEU A 581 -18.79 21.24 -21.85
C LEU A 581 -20.03 20.35 -21.81
N GLY A 582 -19.84 19.04 -21.92
CA GLY A 582 -20.90 18.06 -21.71
C GLY A 582 -21.51 18.19 -20.31
N ALA A 583 -22.80 17.85 -20.15
CA ALA A 583 -23.49 17.93 -18.85
C ALA A 583 -22.78 17.11 -17.76
N GLU A 584 -22.36 15.88 -18.09
CA GLU A 584 -21.59 15.01 -17.19
C GLU A 584 -20.25 15.63 -16.80
N ALA A 585 -19.52 16.22 -17.76
CA ALA A 585 -18.24 16.85 -17.50
C ALA A 585 -18.40 18.04 -16.56
N ARG A 586 -19.41 18.90 -16.76
CA ARG A 586 -19.71 20.05 -15.89
C ARG A 586 -20.04 19.63 -14.47
N GLU A 587 -20.88 18.62 -14.31
CA GLU A 587 -21.25 18.09 -13.00
C GLU A 587 -20.03 17.56 -12.25
N LYS A 588 -19.22 16.73 -12.91
CA LYS A 588 -18.02 16.13 -12.31
C LYS A 588 -16.96 17.16 -11.97
N LEU A 589 -16.71 18.12 -12.85
CA LEU A 589 -15.74 19.20 -12.59
C LEU A 589 -16.18 20.07 -11.39
N ASN A 590 -17.46 20.36 -11.27
CA ASN A 590 -17.99 21.10 -10.11
C ASN A 590 -17.90 20.30 -8.81
N LYS A 591 -18.15 19.00 -8.87
CA LYS A 591 -18.09 18.11 -7.70
C LYS A 591 -16.65 17.89 -7.23
N ILE A 592 -15.73 17.61 -8.15
CA ILE A 592 -14.34 17.24 -7.83
C ILE A 592 -13.45 18.45 -7.63
N ARG A 593 -13.73 19.57 -8.33
CA ARG A 593 -12.95 20.81 -8.24
C ARG A 593 -11.45 20.58 -8.44
N PRO A 594 -11.02 20.07 -9.63
CA PRO A 594 -9.61 19.85 -9.90
C PRO A 594 -8.84 21.16 -9.85
N ARG A 595 -7.62 21.14 -9.33
CA ARG A 595 -6.75 22.34 -9.24
C ARG A 595 -5.94 22.57 -10.50
N THR A 596 -5.76 21.55 -11.34
CA THR A 596 -4.98 21.67 -12.59
C THR A 596 -5.71 21.02 -13.77
N LEU A 597 -5.34 21.40 -14.99
CA LEU A 597 -5.87 20.76 -16.20
C LEU A 597 -5.46 19.29 -16.30
N GLY A 598 -4.25 18.93 -15.81
CA GLY A 598 -3.84 17.54 -15.74
C GLY A 598 -4.74 16.72 -14.84
N GLN A 599 -5.14 17.25 -13.68
CA GLN A 599 -6.11 16.61 -12.78
C GLN A 599 -7.50 16.50 -13.45
N ALA A 600 -7.97 17.57 -14.09
CA ALA A 600 -9.23 17.58 -14.83
C ALA A 600 -9.28 16.48 -15.89
N SER A 601 -8.21 16.29 -16.65
CA SER A 601 -8.13 15.30 -17.74
C SER A 601 -8.24 13.84 -17.24
N ARG A 602 -7.96 13.58 -15.98
CA ARG A 602 -8.01 12.23 -15.37
C ARG A 602 -9.36 11.88 -14.74
N ILE A 603 -10.26 12.85 -14.62
CA ILE A 603 -11.60 12.60 -14.10
C ILE A 603 -12.35 11.70 -15.08
N SER A 604 -12.91 10.60 -14.58
CA SER A 604 -13.71 9.69 -15.41
C SER A 604 -14.90 10.41 -16.05
N GLY A 605 -15.00 10.38 -17.38
CA GLY A 605 -16.05 11.09 -18.14
C GLY A 605 -15.63 12.47 -18.64
N ILE A 606 -14.40 12.92 -18.37
CA ILE A 606 -13.79 14.08 -19.02
C ILE A 606 -12.96 13.58 -20.21
N ASN A 607 -13.22 14.11 -21.38
CA ASN A 607 -12.52 13.73 -22.60
C ASN A 607 -11.50 14.82 -23.03
N PRO A 608 -10.59 14.53 -23.97
CA PRO A 608 -9.60 15.50 -24.42
C PRO A 608 -10.19 16.81 -24.97
N THR A 609 -11.38 16.75 -25.57
CA THR A 609 -12.09 17.94 -26.06
C THR A 609 -12.54 18.83 -24.91
N ASP A 610 -13.03 18.24 -23.80
CA ASP A 610 -13.41 19.01 -22.61
C ASP A 610 -12.20 19.74 -22.03
N VAL A 611 -11.02 19.10 -22.01
CA VAL A 611 -9.77 19.73 -21.54
C VAL A 611 -9.36 20.89 -22.46
N GLN A 612 -9.49 20.74 -23.77
CA GLN A 612 -9.23 21.83 -24.73
C GLN A 612 -10.20 23.01 -24.52
N ILE A 613 -11.47 22.72 -24.28
CA ILE A 613 -12.46 23.76 -23.95
C ILE A 613 -12.06 24.51 -22.69
N LEU A 614 -11.66 23.79 -21.64
CA LEU A 614 -11.17 24.42 -20.39
C LEU A 614 -9.97 25.31 -20.66
N MET A 615 -8.98 24.87 -21.47
CA MET A 615 -7.81 25.68 -21.84
C MET A 615 -8.22 26.99 -22.49
N VAL A 616 -9.13 26.96 -23.47
CA VAL A 616 -9.61 28.15 -24.17
C VAL A 616 -10.30 29.13 -23.20
N TYR A 617 -11.17 28.61 -22.30
CA TYR A 617 -11.87 29.45 -21.31
C TYR A 617 -10.95 30.02 -20.23
N MET A 618 -9.79 29.39 -19.99
CA MET A 618 -8.73 29.90 -19.11
C MET A 618 -7.80 30.91 -19.81
N GLY A 619 -8.03 31.22 -21.10
CA GLY A 619 -7.21 32.12 -21.86
C GLY A 619 -5.82 31.57 -22.22
N ARG A 620 -5.69 30.28 -22.39
CA ARG A 620 -4.43 29.54 -22.63
C ARG A 620 -4.41 28.90 -24.03
#